data_35df3a8b0c8f0af4fc4edf380a4b7f38
#
_entry.id   35df3a8b0c8f0af4fc4edf380a4b7f38
#
_cell.length_a   1.000
_cell.length_b   1.000
_cell.length_c   1.000
_cell.angle_alpha   90.00
_cell.angle_beta   90.00
_cell.angle_gamma   90.00
#
_symmetry.space_group_name_H-M   'P 1'
#
loop_
_entity.id
_entity.type
_entity.pdbx_description
1 polymer ?
#
loop_
_entity_poly.entity_id
_entity_poly.type
_entity_poly.pdbx_seq_one_letter_code
_entity_poly.pdbx_strand_id
1 'polypeptide(L)'
;IRGGKIHVHVIGNSSGKISPKGICGSGIVDLIAELFLEGWIDIRGKFSPEKTNLIQKREGQLCIEYAPGLYFYQKDIDEFILTKAAAHIMVEIMLRESGLELNQADRFYVAGSFGKYVSVESAITIGMYPDMEREKMINAGNSSLEGAQKLLLNKELLADIDQILEEMTYIQFAEVDDFLEQMVAAQALPHTDYKKYPTVMEKLKKRQNICFY
;
A
#
# COMPACT_ATOMS: atom_id res chain seq x y z
N ILE A 1 -3.76 11.70 10.06
CA ILE A 1 -3.73 12.25 11.43
C ILE A 1 -3.51 13.76 11.34
N ARG A 2 -4.19 14.56 12.13
CA ARG A 2 -4.04 16.03 12.15
C ARG A 2 -4.05 16.52 13.59
N GLY A 3 -3.01 17.30 13.97
CA GLY A 3 -2.90 17.83 15.33
C GLY A 3 -2.91 16.77 16.42
N GLY A 4 -2.29 15.62 16.18
CA GLY A 4 -2.24 14.50 17.10
C GLY A 4 -3.56 13.74 17.29
N LYS A 5 -4.55 13.95 16.41
CA LYS A 5 -5.85 13.26 16.45
C LYS A 5 -6.10 12.49 15.16
N ILE A 6 -6.71 11.32 15.30
CA ILE A 6 -7.15 10.51 14.15
C ILE A 6 -8.49 11.05 13.66
N HIS A 7 -8.58 11.31 12.36
CA HIS A 7 -9.80 11.74 11.71
C HIS A 7 -10.27 10.63 10.76
N VAL A 8 -11.49 10.14 11.00
CA VAL A 8 -12.09 9.07 10.21
C VAL A 8 -13.14 9.66 9.27
N HIS A 9 -13.09 9.28 8.02
CA HIS A 9 -14.13 9.57 7.04
C HIS A 9 -14.94 8.31 6.76
N VAL A 10 -16.26 8.38 6.93
CA VAL A 10 -17.17 7.25 6.68
C VAL A 10 -17.69 7.35 5.25
N ILE A 11 -17.45 6.31 4.45
CA ILE A 11 -17.89 6.24 3.04
C ILE A 11 -19.42 6.34 2.99
N GLY A 12 -19.93 7.21 2.10
CA GLY A 12 -21.37 7.41 1.93
C GLY A 12 -22.05 8.27 3.00
N ASN A 13 -21.30 8.80 4.00
CA ASN A 13 -21.84 9.62 5.07
C ASN A 13 -21.77 11.12 4.76
N SER A 14 -22.53 11.58 3.76
CA SER A 14 -22.65 13.01 3.45
C SER A 14 -23.38 13.82 4.55
N SER A 15 -24.13 13.17 5.43
CA SER A 15 -24.93 13.81 6.50
C SER A 15 -24.24 13.84 7.87
N GLY A 16 -23.08 13.18 8.04
CA GLY A 16 -22.37 13.07 9.32
C GLY A 16 -23.08 12.20 10.40
N LYS A 17 -24.17 11.50 10.03
CA LYS A 17 -25.00 10.75 10.98
C LYS A 17 -24.63 9.26 11.12
N ILE A 18 -23.76 8.75 10.24
CA ILE A 18 -23.39 7.32 10.23
C ILE A 18 -22.12 7.14 11.04
N SER A 19 -22.20 6.36 12.11
CA SER A 19 -21.03 5.94 12.86
C SER A 19 -20.22 4.87 12.10
N PRO A 20 -18.87 4.91 12.14
CA PRO A 20 -18.05 3.88 11.54
C PRO A 20 -18.31 2.52 12.21
N LYS A 21 -18.30 1.44 11.42
CA LYS A 21 -18.46 0.05 11.88
C LYS A 21 -17.17 -0.76 11.73
N GLY A 22 -16.15 -0.21 11.07
CA GLY A 22 -14.90 -0.86 10.77
C GLY A 22 -14.04 0.02 9.87
N ILE A 23 -12.91 -0.53 9.43
CA ILE A 23 -11.98 0.12 8.50
C ILE A 23 -11.92 -0.68 7.21
N CYS A 24 -11.98 -0.01 6.06
CA CYS A 24 -11.81 -0.65 4.76
C CYS A 24 -10.31 -0.81 4.42
N GLY A 25 -9.99 -1.64 3.42
CA GLY A 25 -8.59 -1.89 3.03
C GLY A 25 -7.81 -0.62 2.68
N SER A 26 -8.42 0.34 1.95
CA SER A 26 -7.78 1.63 1.67
C SER A 26 -7.56 2.46 2.94
N GLY A 27 -8.50 2.41 3.88
CA GLY A 27 -8.36 3.06 5.18
C GLY A 27 -7.24 2.46 6.04
N ILE A 28 -6.96 1.17 5.92
CA ILE A 28 -5.81 0.52 6.58
C ILE A 28 -4.51 1.10 6.04
N VAL A 29 -4.39 1.20 4.71
CA VAL A 29 -3.21 1.80 4.06
C VAL A 29 -2.99 3.24 4.53
N ASP A 30 -4.06 4.04 4.56
CA ASP A 30 -4.00 5.43 5.03
C ASP A 30 -3.62 5.52 6.51
N LEU A 31 -4.20 4.66 7.35
CA LEU A 31 -3.89 4.65 8.78
C LEU A 31 -2.43 4.30 9.03
N ILE A 32 -1.91 3.23 8.43
CA ILE A 32 -0.51 2.81 8.62
C ILE A 32 0.44 3.89 8.10
N ALA A 33 0.15 4.49 6.93
CA ALA A 33 0.96 5.57 6.38
C ALA A 33 1.04 6.78 7.33
N GLU A 34 -0.09 7.20 7.88
CA GLU A 34 -0.13 8.31 8.82
C GLU A 34 0.55 7.98 10.15
N LEU A 35 0.34 6.76 10.70
CA LEU A 35 1.03 6.31 11.91
C LEU A 35 2.55 6.33 11.72
N PHE A 36 3.02 5.92 10.55
CA PHE A 36 4.44 5.92 10.21
C PHE A 36 4.99 7.35 10.04
N LEU A 37 4.28 8.23 9.34
CA LEU A 37 4.69 9.62 9.16
C LEU A 37 4.75 10.41 10.48
N GLU A 38 3.85 10.12 11.42
CA GLU A 38 3.87 10.73 12.77
C GLU A 38 4.90 10.08 13.72
N GLY A 39 5.55 8.99 13.30
CA GLY A 39 6.49 8.23 14.12
C GLY A 39 5.82 7.46 15.27
N TRP A 40 4.51 7.18 15.15
CA TRP A 40 3.76 6.38 16.12
C TRP A 40 3.98 4.88 15.93
N ILE A 41 4.48 4.51 14.76
CA ILE A 41 5.08 3.20 14.49
C ILE A 41 6.48 3.39 13.92
N ASP A 42 7.36 2.45 14.19
CA ASP A 42 8.71 2.41 13.66
C ASP A 42 8.76 1.80 12.24
N ILE A 43 9.97 1.69 11.68
CA ILE A 43 10.19 1.10 10.34
C ILE A 43 9.77 -0.39 10.26
N ARG A 44 9.61 -1.07 11.39
CA ARG A 44 9.11 -2.44 11.46
C ARG A 44 7.61 -2.50 11.71
N GLY A 45 6.93 -1.35 11.69
CA GLY A 45 5.51 -1.24 12.02
C GLY A 45 5.20 -1.46 13.51
N LYS A 46 6.18 -1.35 14.41
CA LYS A 46 5.91 -1.52 15.84
C LYS A 46 5.48 -0.21 16.46
N PHE A 47 4.41 -0.26 17.25
CA PHE A 47 3.95 0.91 18.00
C PHE A 47 5.00 1.47 18.92
N SER A 48 5.09 2.81 18.98
CA SER A 48 5.95 3.60 19.84
C SER A 48 5.12 4.32 20.90
N PRO A 49 4.77 3.68 22.03
CA PRO A 49 3.86 4.24 23.04
C PRO A 49 4.35 5.55 23.65
N GLU A 50 5.65 5.80 23.62
CA GLU A 50 6.27 7.04 24.11
C GLU A 50 5.97 8.27 23.23
N LYS A 51 5.49 8.06 22.02
CA LYS A 51 5.20 9.14 21.05
C LYS A 51 3.81 9.75 21.22
N THR A 52 2.86 8.96 21.74
CA THR A 52 1.48 9.42 21.93
C THR A 52 0.76 8.59 22.99
N ASN A 53 -0.11 9.26 23.75
CA ASN A 53 -0.98 8.60 24.73
C ASN A 53 -2.22 7.91 24.08
N LEU A 54 -2.40 8.01 22.77
CA LEU A 54 -3.45 7.31 22.03
C LEU A 54 -3.14 5.83 21.84
N ILE A 55 -1.86 5.45 21.92
CA ILE A 55 -1.46 4.05 21.91
C ILE A 55 -1.66 3.49 23.32
N GLN A 56 -2.48 2.47 23.42
CA GLN A 56 -2.87 1.86 24.69
C GLN A 56 -2.68 0.35 24.66
N LYS A 57 -2.65 -0.27 25.83
CA LYS A 57 -2.62 -1.72 25.97
C LYS A 57 -4.02 -2.24 26.26
N ARG A 58 -4.54 -3.10 25.41
CA ARG A 58 -5.82 -3.75 25.58
C ARG A 58 -5.66 -5.25 25.33
N GLU A 59 -6.23 -6.08 26.23
CA GLU A 59 -6.14 -7.55 26.11
C GLU A 59 -4.70 -8.07 25.94
N GLY A 60 -3.74 -7.39 26.56
CA GLY A 60 -2.33 -7.76 26.48
C GLY A 60 -1.57 -7.24 25.25
N GLN A 61 -2.26 -6.65 24.26
CA GLN A 61 -1.67 -6.14 23.02
C GLN A 61 -1.70 -4.61 22.95
N LEU A 62 -0.74 -4.03 22.24
CA LEU A 62 -0.77 -2.62 21.90
C LEU A 62 -1.81 -2.38 20.79
N CYS A 63 -2.55 -1.31 20.92
CA CYS A 63 -3.54 -0.89 19.93
C CYS A 63 -3.72 0.62 19.95
N ILE A 64 -4.39 1.13 18.92
CA ILE A 64 -4.85 2.50 18.83
C ILE A 64 -6.34 2.53 18.55
N GLU A 65 -7.09 3.37 19.26
CA GLU A 65 -8.50 3.60 18.97
C GLU A 65 -8.61 4.61 17.83
N TYR A 66 -9.05 4.15 16.63
CA TYR A 66 -9.18 5.02 15.47
C TYR A 66 -10.58 5.63 15.32
N ALA A 67 -11.59 5.01 15.96
CA ALA A 67 -12.94 5.55 16.11
C ALA A 67 -13.57 4.99 17.38
N PRO A 68 -14.64 5.57 17.93
CA PRO A 68 -15.25 5.13 19.18
C PRO A 68 -15.54 3.63 19.22
N GLY A 69 -14.84 2.89 20.09
CA GLY A 69 -14.97 1.45 20.25
C GLY A 69 -14.31 0.60 19.15
N LEU A 70 -13.62 1.22 18.20
CA LEU A 70 -12.92 0.52 17.10
C LEU A 70 -11.41 0.66 17.27
N TYR A 71 -10.74 -0.47 17.39
CA TYR A 71 -9.31 -0.56 17.69
C TYR A 71 -8.55 -1.18 16.53
N PHE A 72 -7.33 -0.70 16.31
CA PHE A 72 -6.36 -1.26 15.39
C PHE A 72 -5.19 -1.77 16.20
N TYR A 73 -4.93 -3.07 16.14
CA TYR A 73 -3.96 -3.75 17.00
C TYR A 73 -2.61 -3.89 16.32
N GLN A 74 -1.57 -4.11 17.11
CA GLN A 74 -0.23 -4.44 16.59
C GLN A 74 -0.27 -5.62 15.61
N LYS A 75 -1.05 -6.64 15.93
CA LYS A 75 -1.21 -7.82 15.08
C LYS A 75 -1.75 -7.46 13.68
N ASP A 76 -2.68 -6.51 13.59
CA ASP A 76 -3.26 -6.09 12.31
C ASP A 76 -2.19 -5.42 11.43
N ILE A 77 -1.27 -4.65 12.04
CA ILE A 77 -0.13 -4.06 11.34
C ILE A 77 0.82 -5.16 10.86
N ASP A 78 1.16 -6.11 11.72
CA ASP A 78 2.08 -7.20 11.42
C ASP A 78 1.57 -8.04 10.22
N GLU A 79 0.28 -8.36 10.18
CA GLU A 79 -0.36 -9.08 9.07
C GLU A 79 -0.39 -8.24 7.79
N PHE A 80 -0.68 -6.94 7.89
CA PHE A 80 -0.72 -6.07 6.73
C PHE A 80 0.66 -5.85 6.10
N ILE A 81 1.72 -5.78 6.90
CA ILE A 81 3.10 -5.64 6.41
C ILE A 81 3.49 -6.79 5.47
N LEU A 82 3.04 -8.01 5.73
CA LEU A 82 3.28 -9.15 4.84
C LEU A 82 2.60 -8.95 3.47
N THR A 83 1.36 -8.46 3.48
CA THR A 83 0.62 -8.14 2.25
C THR A 83 1.30 -7.04 1.45
N LYS A 84 1.75 -5.99 2.14
CA LYS A 84 2.48 -4.87 1.54
C LYS A 84 3.80 -5.35 0.93
N ALA A 85 4.57 -6.18 1.65
CA ALA A 85 5.83 -6.72 1.18
C ALA A 85 5.63 -7.57 -0.09
N ALA A 86 4.62 -8.43 -0.11
CA ALA A 86 4.28 -9.23 -1.30
C ALA A 86 3.96 -8.35 -2.51
N ALA A 87 3.17 -7.29 -2.34
CA ALA A 87 2.86 -6.36 -3.42
C ALA A 87 4.11 -5.64 -3.96
N HIS A 88 5.01 -5.23 -3.06
CA HIS A 88 6.27 -4.58 -3.43
C HIS A 88 7.18 -5.48 -4.26
N ILE A 89 7.46 -6.69 -3.76
CA ILE A 89 8.39 -7.59 -4.44
C ILE A 89 7.85 -8.11 -5.78
N MET A 90 6.54 -8.23 -5.95
CA MET A 90 5.96 -8.56 -7.25
C MET A 90 6.34 -7.53 -8.31
N VAL A 91 6.31 -6.24 -7.98
CA VAL A 91 6.74 -5.17 -8.91
C VAL A 91 8.22 -5.26 -9.20
N GLU A 92 9.07 -5.46 -8.18
CA GLU A 92 10.53 -5.57 -8.37
C GLU A 92 10.91 -6.78 -9.22
N ILE A 93 10.30 -7.92 -8.97
CA ILE A 93 10.55 -9.13 -9.76
C ILE A 93 10.11 -8.92 -11.22
N MET A 94 8.91 -8.37 -11.44
CA MET A 94 8.44 -8.10 -12.80
C MET A 94 9.38 -7.17 -13.57
N LEU A 95 9.87 -6.10 -12.95
CA LEU A 95 10.85 -5.20 -13.57
C LEU A 95 12.13 -5.94 -13.90
N ARG A 96 12.68 -6.69 -12.95
CA ARG A 96 13.92 -7.45 -13.13
C ARG A 96 13.82 -8.48 -14.26
N GLU A 97 12.77 -9.30 -14.26
CA GLU A 97 12.57 -10.32 -15.28
C GLU A 97 12.27 -9.74 -16.66
N SER A 98 11.76 -8.52 -16.72
CA SER A 98 11.59 -7.77 -17.97
C SER A 98 12.85 -7.02 -18.41
N GLY A 99 13.92 -7.03 -17.60
CA GLY A 99 15.14 -6.26 -17.87
C GLY A 99 14.95 -4.74 -17.83
N LEU A 100 13.93 -4.27 -17.08
CA LEU A 100 13.58 -2.85 -16.98
C LEU A 100 13.92 -2.29 -15.61
N GLU A 101 14.39 -1.03 -15.62
CA GLU A 101 14.50 -0.21 -14.42
C GLU A 101 13.21 0.59 -14.20
N LEU A 102 12.88 0.92 -12.95
CA LEU A 102 11.66 1.69 -12.61
C LEU A 102 11.59 3.03 -13.35
N ASN A 103 12.71 3.71 -13.56
CA ASN A 103 12.79 4.99 -14.27
C ASN A 103 12.45 4.89 -15.76
N GLN A 104 12.51 3.68 -16.34
CA GLN A 104 12.14 3.40 -17.73
C GLN A 104 10.66 3.13 -17.89
N ALA A 105 9.93 2.99 -16.79
CA ALA A 105 8.49 2.78 -16.83
C ALA A 105 7.76 4.10 -17.15
N ASP A 106 7.03 4.13 -18.26
CA ASP A 106 6.22 5.28 -18.65
C ASP A 106 4.95 5.40 -17.81
N ARG A 107 4.38 4.28 -17.41
CA ARG A 107 3.11 4.22 -16.66
C ARG A 107 3.06 3.04 -15.73
N PHE A 108 2.43 3.25 -14.58
CA PHE A 108 2.13 2.22 -13.59
C PHE A 108 0.61 2.12 -13.41
N TYR A 109 0.05 1.03 -13.89
CA TYR A 109 -1.40 0.82 -13.83
C TYR A 109 -1.77 0.07 -12.56
N VAL A 110 -2.69 0.64 -11.79
CA VAL A 110 -3.29 0.01 -10.62
C VAL A 110 -4.72 -0.36 -10.93
N ALA A 111 -5.01 -1.65 -10.98
CA ALA A 111 -6.33 -2.17 -11.32
C ALA A 111 -7.05 -2.77 -10.11
N GLY A 112 -8.36 -2.99 -10.26
CA GLY A 112 -9.21 -3.60 -9.26
C GLY A 112 -9.86 -2.62 -8.29
N SER A 113 -10.88 -3.11 -7.58
CA SER A 113 -11.67 -2.28 -6.65
C SER A 113 -10.82 -1.71 -5.51
N PHE A 114 -9.85 -2.46 -5.01
CA PHE A 114 -8.93 -1.99 -3.97
C PHE A 114 -8.08 -0.84 -4.51
N GLY A 115 -7.44 -1.01 -5.67
CA GLY A 115 -6.60 0.01 -6.29
C GLY A 115 -7.33 1.32 -6.59
N LYS A 116 -8.63 1.24 -6.90
CA LYS A 116 -9.46 2.41 -7.18
C LYS A 116 -9.56 3.38 -5.98
N TYR A 117 -9.53 2.87 -4.77
CA TYR A 117 -9.79 3.65 -3.56
C TYR A 117 -8.55 3.87 -2.69
N VAL A 118 -7.45 3.20 -2.98
CA VAL A 118 -6.20 3.38 -2.25
C VAL A 118 -5.57 4.72 -2.63
N SER A 119 -5.16 5.48 -1.63
CA SER A 119 -4.36 6.68 -1.83
C SER A 119 -2.97 6.29 -2.37
N VAL A 120 -2.62 6.80 -3.54
CA VAL A 120 -1.29 6.62 -4.13
C VAL A 120 -0.20 7.08 -3.15
N GLU A 121 -0.40 8.23 -2.52
CA GLU A 121 0.56 8.79 -1.57
C GLU A 121 0.74 7.91 -0.33
N SER A 122 -0.35 7.34 0.19
CA SER A 122 -0.29 6.43 1.34
C SER A 122 0.38 5.10 0.97
N ALA A 123 0.05 4.55 -0.21
CA ALA A 123 0.64 3.31 -0.70
C ALA A 123 2.16 3.43 -0.95
N ILE A 124 2.62 4.57 -1.50
CA ILE A 124 4.05 4.87 -1.63
C ILE A 124 4.69 5.07 -0.26
N THR A 125 4.02 5.78 0.64
CA THR A 125 4.55 6.08 1.98
C THR A 125 4.86 4.82 2.78
N ILE A 126 4.06 3.78 2.64
CA ILE A 126 4.33 2.49 3.29
C ILE A 126 5.20 1.55 2.44
N GLY A 127 5.54 1.93 1.21
CA GLY A 127 6.34 1.12 0.29
C GLY A 127 5.59 -0.03 -0.38
N MET A 128 4.27 0.07 -0.49
CA MET A 128 3.43 -0.87 -1.24
C MET A 128 3.53 -0.62 -2.75
N TYR A 129 3.59 0.66 -3.16
CA TYR A 129 3.84 1.08 -4.53
C TYR A 129 5.22 1.70 -4.66
N PRO A 130 5.84 1.66 -5.84
CA PRO A 130 7.13 2.27 -6.08
C PRO A 130 7.06 3.80 -5.96
N ASP A 131 8.15 4.42 -5.53
CA ASP A 131 8.25 5.88 -5.43
C ASP A 131 8.63 6.47 -6.79
N MET A 132 7.62 6.76 -7.59
CA MET A 132 7.74 7.35 -8.91
C MET A 132 6.85 8.58 -9.08
N GLU A 133 6.96 9.27 -10.21
CA GLU A 133 6.12 10.41 -10.56
C GLU A 133 4.63 10.03 -10.51
N ARG A 134 3.82 10.81 -9.77
CA ARG A 134 2.41 10.49 -9.49
C ARG A 134 1.55 10.52 -10.75
N GLU A 135 1.94 11.34 -11.71
CA GLU A 135 1.30 11.48 -13.02
C GLU A 135 1.42 10.22 -13.87
N LYS A 136 2.42 9.40 -13.61
CA LYS A 136 2.62 8.10 -14.25
C LYS A 136 1.78 6.98 -13.63
N MET A 137 1.20 7.22 -12.44
CA MET A 137 0.35 6.25 -11.74
C MET A 137 -1.11 6.38 -12.18
N ILE A 138 -1.61 5.36 -12.87
CA ILE A 138 -2.94 5.38 -13.48
C ILE A 138 -3.84 4.36 -12.79
N ASN A 139 -4.94 4.85 -12.25
CA ASN A 139 -5.99 3.97 -11.75
C ASN A 139 -6.81 3.42 -12.93
N ALA A 140 -6.65 2.14 -13.20
CA ALA A 140 -7.35 1.46 -14.30
C ALA A 140 -8.76 0.95 -13.92
N GLY A 141 -9.25 1.26 -12.71
CA GLY A 141 -10.58 0.82 -12.28
C GLY A 141 -10.72 -0.70 -12.19
N ASN A 142 -11.93 -1.20 -12.43
CA ASN A 142 -12.19 -2.64 -12.46
C ASN A 142 -11.96 -3.21 -13.87
N SER A 143 -10.70 -3.36 -14.23
CA SER A 143 -10.30 -3.82 -15.57
C SER A 143 -10.85 -5.22 -15.93
N SER A 144 -11.02 -6.11 -14.95
CA SER A 144 -11.62 -7.43 -15.19
C SER A 144 -13.08 -7.33 -15.62
N LEU A 145 -13.87 -6.47 -14.95
CA LEU A 145 -15.26 -6.23 -15.34
C LEU A 145 -15.37 -5.55 -16.71
N GLU A 146 -14.53 -4.56 -16.95
CA GLU A 146 -14.51 -3.84 -18.24
C GLU A 146 -14.11 -4.76 -19.38
N GLY A 147 -13.11 -5.62 -19.18
CA GLY A 147 -12.71 -6.64 -20.14
C GLY A 147 -13.85 -7.61 -20.45
N ALA A 148 -14.53 -8.13 -19.42
CA ALA A 148 -15.68 -9.02 -19.60
C ALA A 148 -16.84 -8.33 -20.36
N GLN A 149 -17.13 -7.07 -20.06
CA GLN A 149 -18.15 -6.30 -20.79
C GLN A 149 -17.78 -6.10 -22.26
N LYS A 150 -16.52 -5.77 -22.56
CA LYS A 150 -16.05 -5.62 -23.94
C LYS A 150 -16.22 -6.92 -24.74
N LEU A 151 -15.87 -8.07 -24.15
CA LEU A 151 -16.03 -9.39 -24.79
C LEU A 151 -17.50 -9.75 -25.03
N LEU A 152 -18.40 -9.41 -24.11
CA LEU A 152 -19.84 -9.63 -24.29
C LEU A 152 -20.41 -8.81 -25.44
N LEU A 153 -19.87 -7.60 -25.65
CA LEU A 153 -20.34 -6.69 -26.69
C LEU A 153 -19.69 -6.96 -28.07
N ASN A 154 -18.45 -7.49 -28.06
CA ASN A 154 -17.71 -7.77 -29.30
C ASN A 154 -16.93 -9.10 -29.19
N LYS A 155 -17.43 -10.13 -29.84
CA LYS A 155 -16.80 -11.46 -29.87
C LYS A 155 -15.51 -11.53 -30.67
N GLU A 156 -15.24 -10.57 -31.58
CA GLU A 156 -13.99 -10.52 -32.33
C GLU A 156 -12.77 -10.32 -31.45
N LEU A 157 -12.96 -9.70 -30.27
CA LEU A 157 -11.90 -9.54 -29.25
C LEU A 157 -11.42 -10.87 -28.65
N LEU A 158 -12.07 -12.00 -28.94
CA LEU A 158 -11.55 -13.31 -28.48
C LEU A 158 -10.21 -13.63 -29.17
N ALA A 159 -10.02 -13.22 -30.40
CA ALA A 159 -8.75 -13.40 -31.12
C ALA A 159 -7.59 -12.60 -30.42
N ASP A 160 -7.89 -11.40 -29.92
CA ASP A 160 -6.91 -10.60 -29.19
C ASP A 160 -6.50 -11.29 -27.88
N ILE A 161 -7.46 -11.99 -27.23
CA ILE A 161 -7.16 -12.76 -26.02
C ILE A 161 -6.23 -13.94 -26.32
N ASP A 162 -6.51 -14.68 -27.39
CA ASP A 162 -5.67 -15.81 -27.78
C ASP A 162 -4.24 -15.33 -28.05
N GLN A 163 -4.07 -14.21 -28.75
CA GLN A 163 -2.77 -13.59 -28.98
C GLN A 163 -2.08 -13.18 -27.65
N ILE A 164 -2.82 -12.51 -26.73
CA ILE A 164 -2.28 -12.12 -25.42
C ILE A 164 -1.80 -13.35 -24.63
N LEU A 165 -2.58 -14.44 -24.65
CA LEU A 165 -2.23 -15.67 -23.94
C LEU A 165 -0.98 -16.33 -24.51
N GLU A 166 -0.76 -16.26 -25.83
CA GLU A 166 0.46 -16.78 -26.47
C GLU A 166 1.71 -15.95 -26.11
N GLU A 167 1.55 -14.64 -25.90
CA GLU A 167 2.65 -13.73 -25.55
C GLU A 167 2.93 -13.67 -24.05
N MET A 168 1.99 -14.12 -23.20
CA MET A 168 2.14 -14.07 -21.74
C MET A 168 3.21 -15.02 -21.23
N THR A 169 4.10 -14.48 -20.41
CA THR A 169 5.05 -15.28 -19.62
C THR A 169 4.61 -15.31 -18.16
N TYR A 170 4.46 -16.50 -17.60
CA TYR A 170 4.16 -16.68 -16.18
C TYR A 170 5.45 -16.68 -15.35
N ILE A 171 5.52 -15.84 -14.34
CA ILE A 171 6.62 -15.77 -13.38
C ILE A 171 6.16 -16.43 -12.07
N GLN A 172 6.78 -17.54 -11.70
CA GLN A 172 6.53 -18.21 -10.43
C GLN A 172 7.44 -17.60 -9.35
N PHE A 173 6.93 -16.65 -8.61
CA PHE A 173 7.72 -15.87 -7.65
C PHE A 173 8.45 -16.72 -6.61
N ALA A 174 7.88 -17.86 -6.20
CA ALA A 174 8.52 -18.75 -5.24
C ALA A 174 9.77 -19.47 -5.77
N GLU A 175 9.96 -19.51 -7.09
CA GLU A 175 11.12 -20.11 -7.76
C GLU A 175 12.21 -19.08 -8.07
N VAL A 176 11.93 -17.81 -7.79
CA VAL A 176 12.91 -16.74 -7.98
C VAL A 176 13.97 -16.82 -6.89
N ASP A 177 15.24 -16.85 -7.28
CA ASP A 177 16.36 -16.75 -6.34
C ASP A 177 16.21 -15.50 -5.49
N ASP A 178 16.63 -15.54 -4.23
CA ASP A 178 16.57 -14.42 -3.28
C ASP A 178 15.15 -13.93 -2.88
N PHE A 179 14.07 -14.61 -3.30
CA PHE A 179 12.69 -14.20 -2.98
C PHE A 179 12.46 -13.96 -1.49
N LEU A 180 12.94 -14.87 -0.64
CA LEU A 180 12.77 -14.75 0.82
C LEU A 180 13.56 -13.57 1.40
N GLU A 181 14.75 -13.30 0.89
CA GLU A 181 15.57 -12.16 1.31
C GLU A 181 14.91 -10.84 0.93
N GLN A 182 14.42 -10.73 -0.29
CA GLN A 182 13.66 -9.57 -0.75
C GLN A 182 12.36 -9.37 0.04
N MET A 183 11.66 -10.47 0.36
CA MET A 183 10.46 -10.41 1.17
C MET A 183 10.73 -9.82 2.55
N VAL A 184 11.82 -10.22 3.20
CA VAL A 184 12.24 -9.66 4.50
C VAL A 184 12.60 -8.18 4.37
N ALA A 185 13.36 -7.80 3.34
CA ALA A 185 13.73 -6.41 3.10
C ALA A 185 12.52 -5.51 2.88
N ALA A 186 11.52 -6.02 2.15
CA ALA A 186 10.28 -5.30 1.85
C ALA A 186 9.31 -5.21 3.03
N GLN A 187 9.50 -5.91 4.14
CA GLN A 187 8.68 -5.75 5.35
C GLN A 187 8.94 -4.43 6.08
N ALA A 188 10.08 -3.77 5.85
CA ALA A 188 10.32 -2.44 6.41
C ALA A 188 9.43 -1.37 5.75
N LEU A 189 9.10 -0.32 6.50
CA LEU A 189 8.37 0.85 6.03
C LEU A 189 9.34 2.00 5.68
N PRO A 190 9.38 2.52 4.47
CA PRO A 190 8.79 1.96 3.25
C PRO A 190 9.56 0.72 2.74
N HIS A 191 10.86 0.66 2.98
CA HIS A 191 11.79 -0.41 2.59
C HIS A 191 13.09 -0.28 3.39
N THR A 192 13.88 -1.36 3.50
CA THR A 192 15.22 -1.28 4.13
C THR A 192 16.19 -0.40 3.34
N ASP A 193 16.09 -0.40 2.02
CA ASP A 193 16.82 0.55 1.16
C ASP A 193 16.00 1.83 0.96
N TYR A 194 16.31 2.85 1.75
CA TYR A 194 15.64 4.16 1.70
C TYR A 194 15.86 4.95 0.40
N LYS A 195 16.89 4.61 -0.38
CA LYS A 195 17.17 5.28 -1.65
C LYS A 195 16.06 5.02 -2.67
N LYS A 196 15.33 3.93 -2.53
CA LYS A 196 14.17 3.61 -3.36
C LYS A 196 12.95 4.52 -3.10
N TYR A 197 12.94 5.26 -1.96
CA TYR A 197 11.80 6.06 -1.50
C TYR A 197 12.18 7.50 -1.13
N PRO A 198 12.81 8.28 -2.04
CA PRO A 198 13.30 9.61 -1.74
C PRO A 198 12.20 10.58 -1.31
N THR A 199 11.00 10.52 -1.93
CA THR A 199 9.91 11.44 -1.57
C THR A 199 9.32 11.13 -0.20
N VAL A 200 9.32 9.86 0.21
CA VAL A 200 8.88 9.46 1.56
C VAL A 200 9.88 9.95 2.61
N MET A 201 11.19 9.84 2.32
CA MET A 201 12.23 10.32 3.24
C MET A 201 12.15 11.83 3.45
N GLU A 202 11.80 12.60 2.41
CA GLU A 202 11.54 14.04 2.57
C GLU A 202 10.33 14.34 3.46
N LYS A 203 9.24 13.56 3.31
CA LYS A 203 8.05 13.71 4.17
C LYS A 203 8.37 13.42 5.63
N LEU A 204 9.12 12.34 5.89
CA LEU A 204 9.55 11.98 7.25
C LEU A 204 10.41 13.08 7.88
N LYS A 205 11.39 13.62 7.15
CA LYS A 205 12.20 14.75 7.61
C LYS A 205 11.35 15.95 8.02
N LYS A 206 10.35 16.29 7.19
CA LYS A 206 9.47 17.45 7.43
C LYS A 206 8.53 17.23 8.62
N ARG A 207 7.99 15.99 8.80
CA ARG A 207 7.01 15.70 9.86
C ARG A 207 7.65 15.39 11.21
N GLN A 208 8.76 14.66 11.22
CA GLN A 208 9.38 14.18 12.44
C GLN A 208 10.61 15.00 12.89
N ASN A 209 11.01 16.02 12.13
CA ASN A 209 12.24 16.80 12.36
C ASN A 209 13.51 15.91 12.50
N ILE A 210 13.54 14.76 11.79
CA ILE A 210 14.65 13.81 11.84
C ILE A 210 15.60 14.10 10.67
N CYS A 211 16.92 14.21 10.97
CA CYS A 211 17.96 14.16 9.95
C CYS A 211 18.39 12.70 9.78
N PHE A 212 18.16 12.12 8.61
CA PHE A 212 18.79 10.85 8.22
C PHE A 212 20.19 11.16 7.68
N TYR A 213 21.20 10.63 8.29
CA TYR A 213 22.59 10.70 7.84
C TYR A 213 22.91 9.57 6.87
#